data_8c5e5a07a4a073a396e23b8ede0835b3
#
_entry.id   8c5e5a07a4a073a396e23b8ede0835b3
#
_cell.length_a   1.000
_cell.length_b   1.000
_cell.length_c   1.000
_cell.angle_alpha   90.00
_cell.angle_beta   90.00
_cell.angle_gamma   90.00
#
_symmetry.space_group_name_H-M   'P 1'
#
loop_
_entity.id
_entity.type
_entity.pdbx_description
1 polymer ?
#
loop_
_entity_poly.entity_id
_entity_poly.type
_entity_poly.pdbx_seq_one_letter_code
_entity_poly.pdbx_strand_id
1 'polypeptide(L)'
;MLGIFKHSLWTQFGASIDSLRNAIAMWPEAYWNTDTKFFYIAYHSQIMLDYYLTIPHTGEFPSTLPFTFSEPGAQPEGVLGDMVPDRIYTKSEMLSYLDATREKCRVFIQNLTDEQMEERWIEGPEEFDMNYAVPEILFYNMRHVQHHAAQLNMLLRQKIDKAPGWVFRADETP
;
A
#
# COMPACT_ATOMS: atom_id res chain seq x y z
N MET A 1 -11.34 -3.66 24.85
CA MET A 1 -11.84 -3.03 23.60
C MET A 1 -10.77 -3.01 22.54
N LEU A 2 -9.54 -2.61 22.84
CA LEU A 2 -8.40 -2.55 21.93
C LEU A 2 -8.09 -3.90 21.22
N GLY A 3 -8.17 -5.04 21.92
CA GLY A 3 -7.93 -6.35 21.31
C GLY A 3 -8.89 -6.69 20.16
N ILE A 4 -10.18 -6.37 20.32
CA ILE A 4 -11.19 -6.56 19.25
C ILE A 4 -10.87 -5.63 18.07
N PHE A 5 -10.50 -4.39 18.33
CA PHE A 5 -10.11 -3.42 17.30
C PHE A 5 -8.91 -3.93 16.50
N LYS A 6 -7.82 -4.32 17.15
CA LYS A 6 -6.61 -4.86 16.51
C LYS A 6 -6.93 -6.07 15.63
N HIS A 7 -7.69 -7.04 16.17
CA HIS A 7 -8.07 -8.22 15.40
C HIS A 7 -8.90 -7.86 14.18
N SER A 8 -9.92 -7.02 14.34
CA SER A 8 -10.79 -6.61 13.23
C SER A 8 -10.03 -5.80 12.18
N LEU A 9 -9.18 -4.87 12.62
CA LEU A 9 -8.36 -4.06 11.70
C LEU A 9 -7.38 -4.95 10.92
N TRP A 10 -6.65 -5.84 11.61
CA TRP A 10 -5.71 -6.73 10.94
C TRP A 10 -6.38 -7.66 9.93
N THR A 11 -7.48 -8.30 10.30
CA THR A 11 -8.16 -9.24 9.40
C THR A 11 -8.66 -8.57 8.13
N GLN A 12 -9.04 -7.30 8.18
CA GLN A 12 -9.50 -6.55 7.01
C GLN A 12 -8.36 -5.86 6.27
N PHE A 13 -7.43 -5.25 6.97
CA PHE A 13 -6.30 -4.59 6.33
C PHE A 13 -5.38 -5.60 5.65
N GLY A 14 -5.03 -6.69 6.33
CA GLY A 14 -4.26 -7.78 5.74
C GLY A 14 -4.96 -8.38 4.51
N ALA A 15 -6.29 -8.54 4.54
CA ALA A 15 -7.06 -9.00 3.37
C ALA A 15 -6.98 -8.02 2.18
N SER A 16 -6.94 -6.71 2.44
CA SER A 16 -6.72 -5.70 1.40
C SER A 16 -5.33 -5.82 0.79
N ILE A 17 -4.29 -6.03 1.61
CA ILE A 17 -2.91 -6.26 1.16
C ILE A 17 -2.81 -7.57 0.37
N ASP A 18 -3.44 -8.65 0.83
CA ASP A 18 -3.47 -9.94 0.15
C ASP A 18 -4.19 -9.85 -1.21
N SER A 19 -5.25 -9.04 -1.30
CA SER A 19 -5.94 -8.75 -2.57
C SER A 19 -5.01 -8.02 -3.56
N LEU A 20 -4.24 -7.03 -3.09
CA LEU A 20 -3.23 -6.34 -3.88
C LEU A 20 -2.13 -7.31 -4.35
N ARG A 21 -1.60 -8.12 -3.42
CA ARG A 21 -0.57 -9.14 -3.70
C ARG A 21 -1.02 -10.12 -4.77
N ASN A 22 -2.24 -10.63 -4.65
CA ASN A 22 -2.80 -11.59 -5.59
C ASN A 22 -2.96 -10.99 -7.00
N ALA A 23 -3.35 -9.71 -7.09
CA ALA A 23 -3.43 -8.99 -8.35
C ALA A 23 -2.05 -8.87 -9.02
N ILE A 24 -1.02 -8.47 -8.27
CA ILE A 24 0.36 -8.33 -8.76
C ILE A 24 0.91 -9.70 -9.21
N ALA A 25 0.71 -10.75 -8.40
CA ALA A 25 1.17 -12.09 -8.72
C ALA A 25 0.52 -12.65 -10.01
N MET A 26 -0.76 -12.33 -10.23
CA MET A 26 -1.52 -12.83 -11.40
C MET A 26 -1.17 -12.09 -12.70
N TRP A 27 -0.64 -10.85 -12.66
CA TRP A 27 -0.30 -10.11 -13.88
C TRP A 27 0.74 -10.88 -14.70
N PRO A 28 0.53 -11.12 -16.00
CA PRO A 28 1.44 -11.91 -16.81
C PRO A 28 2.81 -11.23 -16.95
N GLU A 29 3.89 -12.01 -16.81
CA GLU A 29 5.27 -11.53 -16.94
C GLU A 29 5.55 -10.87 -18.28
N ALA A 30 4.93 -11.39 -19.34
CA ALA A 30 5.07 -10.86 -20.70
C ALA A 30 4.61 -9.39 -20.85
N TYR A 31 3.74 -8.92 -19.96
CA TYR A 31 3.22 -7.55 -19.99
C TYR A 31 3.86 -6.64 -18.94
N TRP A 32 4.71 -7.17 -18.05
CA TRP A 32 5.25 -6.44 -16.93
C TRP A 32 5.99 -5.16 -17.34
N ASN A 33 6.83 -5.26 -18.37
CA ASN A 33 7.64 -4.15 -18.87
C ASN A 33 7.00 -3.38 -20.04
N THR A 34 5.89 -3.86 -20.58
CA THR A 34 5.27 -3.28 -21.80
C THR A 34 3.96 -2.56 -21.50
N ASP A 35 3.29 -2.91 -20.40
CA ASP A 35 2.08 -2.24 -19.94
C ASP A 35 2.35 -1.58 -18.57
N THR A 36 3.05 -0.45 -18.64
CA THR A 36 3.56 0.25 -17.46
C THR A 36 2.47 0.82 -16.54
N LYS A 37 1.24 0.97 -17.03
CA LYS A 37 0.12 1.44 -16.22
C LYS A 37 -0.15 0.53 -15.01
N PHE A 38 -0.10 -0.81 -15.22
CA PHE A 38 -0.27 -1.77 -14.14
C PHE A 38 0.85 -1.64 -13.11
N PHE A 39 2.11 -1.55 -13.60
CA PHE A 39 3.27 -1.37 -12.75
C PHE A 39 3.17 -0.10 -11.88
N TYR A 40 2.85 1.05 -12.48
CA TYR A 40 2.79 2.32 -11.74
C TYR A 40 1.68 2.33 -10.67
N ILE A 41 0.51 1.74 -10.95
CA ILE A 41 -0.55 1.61 -9.93
C ILE A 41 -0.08 0.68 -8.81
N ALA A 42 0.54 -0.46 -9.13
CA ALA A 42 1.06 -1.39 -8.15
C ALA A 42 2.17 -0.77 -7.30
N TYR A 43 3.10 -0.05 -7.93
CA TYR A 43 4.17 0.67 -7.23
C TYR A 43 3.61 1.73 -6.28
N HIS A 44 2.77 2.63 -6.80
CA HIS A 44 2.14 3.68 -5.99
C HIS A 44 1.42 3.10 -4.77
N SER A 45 0.63 2.07 -4.96
CA SER A 45 -0.12 1.51 -3.85
C SER A 45 0.78 0.88 -2.77
N GLN A 46 1.92 0.31 -3.14
CA GLN A 46 2.87 -0.29 -2.21
C GLN A 46 3.72 0.76 -1.49
N ILE A 47 4.22 1.76 -2.22
CA ILE A 47 5.03 2.82 -1.62
C ILE A 47 4.19 3.63 -0.62
N MET A 48 2.94 3.95 -0.96
CA MET A 48 2.03 4.67 -0.08
C MET A 48 1.56 3.81 1.10
N LEU A 49 1.38 2.49 0.91
CA LEU A 49 1.12 1.58 2.02
C LEU A 49 2.22 1.67 3.09
N ASP A 50 3.48 1.61 2.68
CA ASP A 50 4.64 1.67 3.58
C ASP A 50 4.83 3.08 4.17
N TYR A 51 4.62 4.12 3.36
CA TYR A 51 4.68 5.52 3.79
C TYR A 51 3.72 5.81 4.94
N TYR A 52 2.45 5.45 4.80
CA TYR A 52 1.45 5.66 5.85
C TYR A 52 1.64 4.74 7.07
N LEU A 53 2.45 3.69 6.97
CA LEU A 53 2.88 2.84 8.10
C LEU A 53 4.17 3.35 8.77
N THR A 54 4.73 4.47 8.34
CA THR A 54 5.85 5.12 9.02
C THR A 54 5.29 5.96 10.17
N ILE A 55 5.15 5.32 11.33
CA ILE A 55 4.53 5.90 12.53
C ILE A 55 5.54 5.76 13.71
N PRO A 56 5.92 6.84 14.38
CA PRO A 56 5.56 8.24 14.06
C PRO A 56 6.19 8.70 12.73
N HIS A 57 5.52 9.63 12.05
CA HIS A 57 6.08 10.24 10.84
C HIS A 57 7.16 11.27 11.23
N THR A 58 8.37 11.07 10.74
CA THR A 58 9.55 11.88 11.11
C THR A 58 10.01 12.82 10.00
N GLY A 59 9.25 12.91 8.90
CA GLY A 59 9.63 13.65 7.70
C GLY A 59 10.59 12.87 6.77
N GLU A 60 11.14 11.74 7.22
CA GLU A 60 11.96 10.85 6.40
C GLU A 60 11.21 9.55 6.12
N PHE A 61 11.30 9.09 4.87
CA PHE A 61 10.73 7.81 4.45
C PHE A 61 11.79 6.98 3.70
N PRO A 62 12.53 6.13 4.41
CA PRO A 62 13.52 5.24 3.80
C PRO A 62 12.82 4.05 3.14
N SER A 63 12.63 4.11 1.83
CA SER A 63 12.09 2.98 1.06
C SER A 63 13.20 2.10 0.50
N THR A 64 13.00 0.78 0.52
CA THR A 64 13.88 -0.19 -0.15
C THR A 64 13.59 -0.31 -1.66
N LEU A 65 12.50 0.30 -2.14
CA LEU A 65 12.26 0.56 -3.56
C LEU A 65 12.49 2.06 -3.82
N PRO A 66 13.69 2.49 -4.25
CA PRO A 66 14.03 3.89 -4.43
C PRO A 66 13.06 4.65 -5.33
N PHE A 67 12.87 5.91 -5.00
CA PHE A 67 12.05 6.84 -5.76
C PHE A 67 12.70 8.23 -5.78
N THR A 68 12.21 9.08 -6.69
CA THR A 68 12.48 10.51 -6.70
C THR A 68 11.17 11.26 -6.63
N PHE A 69 11.19 12.46 -6.04
CA PHE A 69 10.04 13.35 -6.15
C PHE A 69 10.03 14.04 -7.51
N SER A 70 8.87 14.03 -8.16
CA SER A 70 8.65 14.70 -9.43
C SER A 70 7.93 16.03 -9.22
N GLU A 71 8.34 17.04 -9.97
CA GLU A 71 7.61 18.31 -10.00
C GLU A 71 6.19 18.13 -10.56
N PRO A 72 5.21 18.91 -10.07
CA PRO A 72 3.85 18.85 -10.58
C PRO A 72 3.78 18.97 -12.11
N GLY A 73 3.16 17.99 -12.76
CA GLY A 73 3.02 17.93 -14.23
C GLY A 73 4.23 17.39 -14.97
N ALA A 74 5.32 17.00 -14.30
CA ALA A 74 6.49 16.36 -14.91
C ALA A 74 6.51 14.83 -14.76
N GLN A 75 5.45 14.23 -14.20
CA GLN A 75 5.36 12.78 -14.03
C GLN A 75 5.32 12.06 -15.39
N PRO A 76 6.02 10.92 -15.54
CA PRO A 76 5.83 10.04 -16.67
C PRO A 76 4.36 9.59 -16.81
N GLU A 77 3.94 9.33 -18.06
CA GLU A 77 2.56 8.87 -18.31
C GLU A 77 2.24 7.60 -17.52
N GLY A 78 1.14 7.65 -16.77
CA GLY A 78 0.64 6.54 -15.96
C GLY A 78 1.15 6.51 -14.50
N VAL A 79 2.11 7.36 -14.15
CA VAL A 79 2.55 7.53 -12.76
C VAL A 79 1.44 8.18 -11.93
N LEU A 80 1.28 7.71 -10.70
CA LEU A 80 0.36 8.28 -9.72
C LEU A 80 1.17 8.97 -8.60
N GLY A 81 0.76 10.19 -8.27
CA GLY A 81 1.43 10.99 -7.24
C GLY A 81 2.81 11.49 -7.68
N ASP A 82 3.60 11.95 -6.75
CA ASP A 82 4.90 12.60 -6.96
C ASP A 82 6.10 11.69 -6.67
N MET A 83 5.89 10.56 -5.97
CA MET A 83 6.92 9.54 -5.73
C MET A 83 7.10 8.65 -6.96
N VAL A 84 8.05 9.02 -7.82
CA VAL A 84 8.32 8.34 -9.08
C VAL A 84 9.41 7.29 -8.88
N PRO A 85 9.20 6.01 -9.24
CA PRO A 85 10.23 5.00 -9.15
C PRO A 85 11.42 5.32 -10.04
N ASP A 86 12.64 4.99 -9.62
CA ASP A 86 13.87 5.22 -10.39
C ASP A 86 14.00 4.30 -11.62
N ARG A 87 13.25 3.19 -11.63
CA ARG A 87 13.16 2.22 -12.74
C ARG A 87 11.89 1.38 -12.64
N ILE A 88 11.66 0.57 -13.65
CA ILE A 88 10.68 -0.54 -13.53
C ILE A 88 11.31 -1.66 -12.70
N TYR A 89 10.80 -1.87 -11.48
CA TYR A 89 11.20 -2.99 -10.63
C TYR A 89 10.62 -4.30 -11.18
N THR A 90 11.32 -5.40 -10.96
CA THR A 90 10.79 -6.73 -11.31
C THR A 90 9.59 -7.07 -10.43
N LYS A 91 8.72 -7.94 -10.93
CA LYS A 91 7.59 -8.44 -10.15
C LYS A 91 8.04 -9.10 -8.84
N SER A 92 9.17 -9.81 -8.85
CA SER A 92 9.74 -10.43 -7.64
C SER A 92 10.15 -9.39 -6.60
N GLU A 93 10.80 -8.29 -7.01
CA GLU A 93 11.14 -7.18 -6.10
C GLU A 93 9.88 -6.56 -5.49
N MET A 94 8.87 -6.31 -6.33
CA MET A 94 7.60 -5.75 -5.89
C MET A 94 6.87 -6.67 -4.88
N LEU A 95 6.82 -7.97 -5.14
CA LEU A 95 6.19 -8.92 -4.22
C LEU A 95 6.98 -9.05 -2.91
N SER A 96 8.31 -9.07 -2.97
CA SER A 96 9.15 -9.12 -1.76
C SER A 96 8.97 -7.88 -0.89
N TYR A 97 8.89 -6.70 -1.51
CA TYR A 97 8.62 -5.44 -0.79
C TYR A 97 7.23 -5.46 -0.15
N LEU A 98 6.22 -5.91 -0.89
CA LEU A 98 4.86 -6.01 -0.36
C LEU A 98 4.76 -6.99 0.81
N ASP A 99 5.43 -8.15 0.73
CA ASP A 99 5.46 -9.13 1.81
C ASP A 99 6.12 -8.56 3.07
N ALA A 100 7.22 -7.80 2.93
CA ALA A 100 7.87 -7.11 4.05
C ALA A 100 6.97 -6.01 4.65
N THR A 101 6.30 -5.24 3.82
CA THR A 101 5.38 -4.17 4.27
C THR A 101 4.11 -4.76 4.91
N ARG A 102 3.62 -5.89 4.41
CA ARG A 102 2.52 -6.64 5.04
C ARG A 102 2.89 -7.05 6.46
N GLU A 103 4.09 -7.58 6.64
CA GLU A 103 4.58 -7.95 7.96
C GLU A 103 4.76 -6.73 8.88
N LYS A 104 5.30 -5.62 8.38
CA LYS A 104 5.36 -4.34 9.10
C LYS A 104 3.97 -3.92 9.59
N CYS A 105 2.96 -3.98 8.72
CA CYS A 105 1.57 -3.66 9.05
C CYS A 105 1.03 -4.57 10.15
N ARG A 106 1.24 -5.89 10.02
CA ARG A 106 0.79 -6.88 11.00
C ARG A 106 1.39 -6.62 12.37
N VAL A 107 2.71 -6.47 12.43
CA VAL A 107 3.45 -6.23 13.68
C VAL A 107 3.03 -4.91 14.33
N PHE A 108 2.85 -3.85 13.53
CA PHE A 108 2.40 -2.56 14.04
C PHE A 108 1.02 -2.69 14.69
N ILE A 109 0.04 -3.26 13.98
CA ILE A 109 -1.33 -3.42 14.52
C ILE A 109 -1.33 -4.33 15.76
N GLN A 110 -0.55 -5.41 15.76
CA GLN A 110 -0.46 -6.34 16.88
C GLN A 110 0.07 -5.65 18.14
N ASN A 111 1.04 -4.75 18.01
CA ASN A 111 1.68 -4.05 19.13
C ASN A 111 1.04 -2.68 19.47
N LEU A 112 -0.01 -2.27 18.75
CA LEU A 112 -0.69 -1.00 18.97
C LEU A 112 -1.16 -0.87 20.43
N THR A 113 -0.89 0.27 21.07
CA THR A 113 -1.28 0.55 22.46
C THR A 113 -2.40 1.60 22.54
N ASP A 114 -3.02 1.73 23.70
CA ASP A 114 -4.05 2.75 23.92
C ASP A 114 -3.45 4.17 23.77
N GLU A 115 -2.20 4.39 24.19
CA GLU A 115 -1.49 5.66 24.02
C GLU A 115 -1.28 5.99 22.54
N GLN A 116 -0.83 5.01 21.74
CA GLN A 116 -0.65 5.20 20.31
C GLN A 116 -1.97 5.47 19.56
N MET A 117 -3.11 5.00 20.09
CA MET A 117 -4.42 5.32 19.52
C MET A 117 -4.78 6.81 19.64
N GLU A 118 -4.17 7.51 20.59
CA GLU A 118 -4.37 8.96 20.81
C GLU A 118 -3.33 9.82 20.08
N GLU A 119 -2.24 9.20 19.59
CA GLU A 119 -1.21 9.88 18.82
C GLU A 119 -1.72 10.31 17.44
N ARG A 120 -0.98 11.24 16.83
CA ARG A 120 -1.29 11.75 15.49
C ARG A 120 -0.18 11.44 14.51
N TRP A 121 -0.58 11.05 13.33
CA TRP A 121 0.26 11.01 12.15
C TRP A 121 0.14 12.36 11.43
N ILE A 122 1.24 13.10 11.38
CA ILE A 122 1.30 14.44 10.80
C ILE A 122 2.30 14.40 9.64
N GLU A 123 1.84 14.69 8.45
CA GLU A 123 2.64 14.61 7.23
C GLU A 123 3.67 15.74 7.15
N GLY A 124 3.27 16.96 7.47
CA GLY A 124 4.11 18.14 7.41
C GLY A 124 3.48 19.34 8.10
N PRO A 125 4.11 20.52 7.98
CA PRO A 125 3.68 21.73 8.70
C PRO A 125 2.60 22.55 7.97
N GLU A 126 2.28 22.22 6.72
CA GLU A 126 1.36 23.03 5.90
C GLU A 126 -0.10 22.72 6.25
N GLU A 127 -0.98 23.69 6.03
CA GLU A 127 -2.42 23.56 6.35
C GLU A 127 -3.12 22.42 5.58
N PHE A 128 -2.63 22.11 4.38
CA PHE A 128 -3.19 21.04 3.53
C PHE A 128 -2.54 19.66 3.78
N ASP A 129 -1.49 19.59 4.61
CA ASP A 129 -0.87 18.33 4.97
C ASP A 129 -1.81 17.48 5.83
N MET A 130 -1.71 16.15 5.66
CA MET A 130 -2.54 15.25 6.43
C MET A 130 -2.16 15.29 7.91
N ASN A 131 -3.17 15.39 8.76
CA ASN A 131 -3.04 15.40 10.22
C ASN A 131 -4.15 14.52 10.80
N TYR A 132 -3.91 13.22 10.89
CA TYR A 132 -4.89 12.21 11.28
C TYR A 132 -4.51 11.54 12.60
N ALA A 133 -5.50 11.10 13.36
CA ALA A 133 -5.25 10.17 14.46
C ALA A 133 -4.67 8.85 13.90
N VAL A 134 -3.83 8.16 14.68
CA VAL A 134 -3.24 6.88 14.26
C VAL A 134 -4.30 5.87 13.78
N PRO A 135 -5.45 5.67 14.44
CA PRO A 135 -6.49 4.81 13.89
C PRO A 135 -7.02 5.27 12.53
N GLU A 136 -7.15 6.58 12.34
CA GLU A 136 -7.67 7.17 11.11
C GLU A 136 -6.72 6.95 9.93
N ILE A 137 -5.41 7.17 10.11
CA ILE A 137 -4.43 6.90 9.04
C ILE A 137 -4.38 5.40 8.70
N LEU A 138 -4.58 4.50 9.65
CA LEU A 138 -4.65 3.06 9.39
C LEU A 138 -5.87 2.69 8.53
N PHE A 139 -7.06 3.26 8.82
CA PHE A 139 -8.25 3.08 7.98
C PHE A 139 -8.09 3.73 6.60
N TYR A 140 -7.50 4.92 6.55
CA TYR A 140 -7.21 5.60 5.29
C TYR A 140 -6.31 4.73 4.40
N ASN A 141 -5.21 4.21 4.96
CA ASN A 141 -4.26 3.36 4.27
C ASN A 141 -4.91 2.05 3.78
N MET A 142 -5.66 1.36 4.63
CA MET A 142 -6.42 0.16 4.25
C MET A 142 -7.35 0.44 3.05
N ARG A 143 -8.10 1.54 3.09
CA ARG A 143 -9.01 1.94 2.03
C ARG A 143 -8.26 2.29 0.74
N HIS A 144 -7.10 2.94 0.85
CA HIS A 144 -6.23 3.26 -0.28
C HIS A 144 -5.71 2.00 -0.96
N VAL A 145 -5.20 1.03 -0.20
CA VAL A 145 -4.76 -0.28 -0.72
C VAL A 145 -5.90 -1.00 -1.43
N GLN A 146 -7.09 -1.06 -0.82
CA GLN A 146 -8.25 -1.72 -1.42
C GLN A 146 -8.71 -1.04 -2.71
N HIS A 147 -8.64 0.30 -2.77
CA HIS A 147 -8.95 1.05 -4.00
C HIS A 147 -8.06 0.64 -5.16
N HIS A 148 -6.73 0.60 -4.94
CA HIS A 148 -5.78 0.23 -5.99
C HIS A 148 -5.82 -1.27 -6.33
N ALA A 149 -6.05 -2.15 -5.36
CA ALA A 149 -6.28 -3.57 -5.65
C ALA A 149 -7.47 -3.77 -6.59
N ALA A 150 -8.55 -2.99 -6.42
CA ALA A 150 -9.70 -3.04 -7.33
C ALA A 150 -9.36 -2.53 -8.74
N GLN A 151 -8.55 -1.48 -8.87
CA GLN A 151 -8.06 -0.98 -10.16
C GLN A 151 -7.20 -2.04 -10.88
N LEU A 152 -6.27 -2.68 -10.19
CA LEU A 152 -5.44 -3.75 -10.75
C LEU A 152 -6.29 -4.96 -11.19
N ASN A 153 -7.29 -5.35 -10.40
CA ASN A 153 -8.24 -6.39 -10.75
C ASN A 153 -9.06 -6.06 -12.02
N MET A 154 -9.40 -4.79 -12.21
CA MET A 154 -10.07 -4.33 -13.44
C MET A 154 -9.12 -4.46 -14.65
N LEU A 155 -7.86 -4.03 -14.51
CA LEU A 155 -6.86 -4.16 -15.58
C LEU A 155 -6.60 -5.63 -15.94
N LEU A 156 -6.55 -6.53 -14.96
CA LEU A 156 -6.44 -7.97 -15.19
C LEU A 156 -7.62 -8.50 -16.02
N ARG A 157 -8.85 -8.15 -15.66
CA ARG A 157 -10.04 -8.56 -16.44
C ARG A 157 -9.99 -8.03 -17.86
N GLN A 158 -9.57 -6.80 -18.06
CA GLN A 158 -9.43 -6.21 -19.39
C GLN A 158 -8.33 -6.88 -20.23
N LYS A 159 -7.22 -7.29 -19.60
CA LYS A 159 -6.05 -7.82 -20.29
C LYS A 159 -6.11 -9.32 -20.55
N ILE A 160 -6.59 -10.11 -19.59
CA ILE A 160 -6.56 -11.58 -19.62
C ILE A 160 -7.91 -12.23 -19.27
N ASP A 161 -8.98 -11.43 -19.15
CA ASP A 161 -10.34 -11.89 -18.78
C ASP A 161 -10.39 -12.68 -17.45
N LYS A 162 -9.49 -12.38 -16.52
CA LYS A 162 -9.39 -13.04 -15.21
C LYS A 162 -9.00 -12.02 -14.15
N ALA A 163 -9.36 -12.33 -12.90
CA ALA A 163 -8.85 -11.63 -11.71
C ALA A 163 -8.81 -12.63 -10.54
N PRO A 164 -8.02 -12.36 -9.50
CA PRO A 164 -8.03 -13.13 -8.26
C PRO A 164 -9.43 -13.18 -7.63
N GLY A 165 -9.68 -14.25 -6.89
CA GLY A 165 -10.85 -14.35 -6.04
C GLY A 165 -10.84 -13.31 -4.90
N TRP A 166 -12.01 -13.09 -4.30
CA TRP A 166 -12.15 -12.21 -3.15
C TRP A 166 -11.43 -12.78 -1.93
N VAL A 167 -10.68 -11.96 -1.23
CA VAL A 167 -10.06 -12.29 0.07
C VAL A 167 -10.98 -11.76 1.18
N PHE A 168 -11.60 -12.66 1.93
CA PHE A 168 -12.56 -12.30 2.97
C PHE A 168 -11.87 -11.77 4.22
N ARG A 169 -10.76 -12.38 4.61
CA ARG A 169 -10.00 -12.07 5.82
C ARG A 169 -8.53 -12.45 5.57
N ALA A 170 -7.61 -11.72 6.17
CA ALA A 170 -6.22 -12.18 6.27
C ALA A 170 -6.15 -13.44 7.14
N ASP A 171 -5.06 -14.21 6.99
CA ASP A 171 -4.79 -15.36 7.84
C ASP A 171 -4.88 -14.96 9.31
N GLU A 172 -5.61 -15.74 10.09
CA GLU A 172 -5.88 -15.48 11.50
C GLU A 172 -4.66 -15.73 12.40
N THR A 173 -3.54 -16.18 11.82
CA THR A 173 -2.32 -16.45 12.58
C THR A 173 -1.60 -15.11 12.82
N PRO A 174 -1.60 -14.62 14.06
CA PRO A 174 -0.83 -13.44 14.46
C PRO A 174 0.67 -13.74 14.43
#